data_09d2ed4334a167fc9ae1b28aba420190
#
_entry.id   09d2ed4334a167fc9ae1b28aba420190
#
_cell.length_a   1.000
_cell.length_b   1.000
_cell.length_c   1.000
_cell.angle_alpha   90.00
_cell.angle_beta   90.00
_cell.angle_gamma   90.00
#
_symmetry.space_group_name_H-M   'P 1'
#
loop_
_entity.id
_entity.type
_entity.pdbx_description
1 polymer ?
#
loop_
_entity_poly.entity_id
_entity_poly.type
_entity_poly.pdbx_seq_one_letter_code
_entity_poly.pdbx_strand_id
1 'polypeptide(L)'
;MMTIPAGEVELRDDRIKTAWTAQVNSFLLAPVPVTKALYSSIVHKTVGPHEEPQAPVADVSWNDAILFCNLLSRYSGLQECYLISDDGENVVWNREANGYRLPTEAEWQYACKAGTGGYRYGELDEIAWYDENSGGMVHRVGQKRPNAWGLYDMLGNVWEWCWDIYDEKVYGSYRIFRGGSWAEEARGCGATCRRRSHPTFRIDDLGFRLARSL
;
A
#
# COMPACT_ATOMS: atom_id res chain seq x y z
N MET A 1 -2.81 1.07 -14.32
CA MET A 1 -3.57 0.27 -13.32
C MET A 1 -3.79 -1.13 -13.88
N MET A 2 -3.63 -2.16 -13.05
CA MET A 2 -3.90 -3.56 -13.41
C MET A 2 -5.31 -3.92 -12.92
N THR A 3 -6.07 -4.66 -13.73
CA THR A 3 -7.37 -5.17 -13.31
C THR A 3 -7.17 -6.41 -12.44
N ILE A 4 -7.64 -6.36 -11.21
CA ILE A 4 -7.61 -7.48 -10.27
C ILE A 4 -8.99 -8.15 -10.29
N PRO A 5 -9.09 -9.45 -10.58
CA PRO A 5 -10.37 -10.15 -10.64
C PRO A 5 -11.02 -10.24 -9.25
N ALA A 6 -12.34 -10.44 -9.24
CA ALA A 6 -13.04 -10.76 -8.00
C ALA A 6 -12.61 -12.13 -7.46
N GLY A 7 -12.67 -12.31 -6.13
CA GLY A 7 -12.34 -13.56 -5.49
C GLY A 7 -12.43 -13.45 -3.98
N GLU A 8 -11.70 -14.33 -3.29
CA GLU A 8 -11.66 -14.35 -1.83
C GLU A 8 -10.23 -14.53 -1.31
N VAL A 9 -9.99 -14.06 -0.11
CA VAL A 9 -8.71 -14.18 0.58
C VAL A 9 -8.91 -14.51 2.04
N GLU A 10 -8.11 -15.44 2.56
CA GLU A 10 -8.01 -15.69 3.98
C GLU A 10 -7.05 -14.67 4.60
N LEU A 11 -7.54 -13.88 5.53
CA LEU A 11 -6.79 -12.98 6.39
C LEU A 11 -6.59 -13.62 7.76
N ARG A 12 -5.52 -13.22 8.46
CA ARG A 12 -5.28 -13.69 9.82
C ARG A 12 -4.66 -12.60 10.70
N ASP A 13 -4.96 -12.69 11.97
CA ASP A 13 -4.28 -11.91 13.02
C ASP A 13 -3.60 -12.89 13.98
N ASP A 14 -2.28 -13.01 13.86
CA ASP A 14 -1.48 -13.93 14.66
C ASP A 14 -1.42 -13.53 16.15
N ARG A 15 -1.70 -12.26 16.48
CA ARG A 15 -1.75 -11.76 17.86
C ARG A 15 -2.89 -12.37 18.65
N ILE A 16 -4.06 -12.50 18.01
CA ILE A 16 -5.27 -13.07 18.63
C ILE A 16 -5.60 -14.47 18.10
N LYS A 17 -4.72 -15.04 17.25
CA LYS A 17 -4.84 -16.38 16.64
C LYS A 17 -6.18 -16.59 15.93
N THR A 18 -6.62 -15.57 15.18
CA THR A 18 -7.88 -15.59 14.44
C THR A 18 -7.62 -15.50 12.94
N ALA A 19 -8.38 -16.28 12.17
CA ALA A 19 -8.43 -16.19 10.72
C ALA A 19 -9.87 -15.96 10.27
N TRP A 20 -10.02 -15.24 9.15
CA TRP A 20 -11.33 -15.01 8.53
C TRP A 20 -11.18 -14.88 7.01
N THR A 21 -12.24 -15.22 6.28
CA THR A 21 -12.28 -15.03 4.83
C THR A 21 -12.94 -13.69 4.49
N ALA A 22 -12.35 -12.96 3.56
CA ALA A 22 -12.89 -11.73 3.00
C ALA A 22 -13.17 -11.91 1.50
N GLN A 23 -14.34 -11.44 1.06
CA GLN A 23 -14.67 -11.33 -0.35
C GLN A 23 -14.03 -10.06 -0.93
N VAL A 24 -13.45 -10.18 -2.11
CA VAL A 24 -12.82 -9.09 -2.84
C VAL A 24 -13.57 -8.92 -4.16
N ASN A 25 -14.19 -7.75 -4.37
CA ASN A 25 -14.75 -7.39 -5.66
C ASN A 25 -13.62 -7.09 -6.66
N SER A 26 -13.91 -7.15 -7.95
CA SER A 26 -12.95 -6.71 -8.96
C SER A 26 -12.63 -5.21 -8.79
N PHE A 27 -11.36 -4.85 -8.93
CA PHE A 27 -10.88 -3.50 -8.74
C PHE A 27 -9.61 -3.24 -9.58
N LEU A 28 -9.17 -2.00 -9.63
CA LEU A 28 -7.92 -1.61 -10.26
C LEU A 28 -6.86 -1.36 -9.19
N LEU A 29 -5.64 -1.88 -9.40
CA LEU A 29 -4.49 -1.65 -8.52
C LEU A 29 -3.29 -1.13 -9.33
N ALA A 30 -2.56 -0.18 -8.79
CA ALA A 30 -1.33 0.31 -9.40
C ALA A 30 -0.28 -0.81 -9.44
N PRO A 31 0.44 -0.99 -10.58
CA PRO A 31 1.44 -2.05 -10.69
C PRO A 31 2.64 -1.87 -9.76
N VAL A 32 2.89 -0.65 -9.31
CA VAL A 32 3.99 -0.26 -8.41
C VAL A 32 3.48 0.69 -7.33
N PRO A 33 4.20 0.87 -6.21
CA PRO A 33 3.94 1.93 -5.24
C PRO A 33 3.98 3.32 -5.89
N VAL A 34 3.36 4.33 -5.25
CA VAL A 34 3.44 5.71 -5.71
C VAL A 34 4.90 6.18 -5.68
N THR A 35 5.39 6.67 -6.81
CA THR A 35 6.76 7.17 -6.92
C THR A 35 6.92 8.59 -6.40
N LYS A 36 8.14 8.97 -6.02
CA LYS A 36 8.48 10.35 -5.63
C LYS A 36 8.11 11.34 -6.74
N ALA A 37 8.37 11.00 -8.00
CA ALA A 37 8.02 11.84 -9.15
C ALA A 37 6.51 12.08 -9.24
N LEU A 38 5.70 11.03 -9.17
CA LEU A 38 4.25 11.17 -9.21
C LEU A 38 3.73 11.97 -8.01
N TYR A 39 4.19 11.61 -6.80
CA TYR A 39 3.77 12.30 -5.58
C TYR A 39 4.08 13.80 -5.66
N SER A 40 5.31 14.14 -5.99
CA SER A 40 5.76 15.54 -6.06
C SER A 40 5.02 16.35 -7.12
N SER A 41 4.69 15.75 -8.26
CA SER A 41 3.93 16.43 -9.32
C SER A 41 2.52 16.84 -8.88
N ILE A 42 1.89 16.05 -8.02
CA ILE A 42 0.51 16.28 -7.54
C ILE A 42 0.47 17.23 -6.33
N VAL A 43 1.43 17.08 -5.41
CA VAL A 43 1.48 17.94 -4.22
C VAL A 43 2.31 19.23 -4.42
N HIS A 44 2.77 19.48 -5.67
CA HIS A 44 3.57 20.64 -6.05
C HIS A 44 4.86 20.81 -5.22
N LYS A 45 5.51 19.69 -4.91
CA LYS A 45 6.85 19.67 -4.29
C LYS A 45 7.89 19.35 -5.36
N THR A 46 9.14 19.75 -5.11
CA THR A 46 10.27 19.39 -5.97
C THR A 46 10.94 18.14 -5.41
N VAL A 47 11.23 17.14 -6.27
CA VAL A 47 12.11 16.03 -5.91
C VAL A 47 13.52 16.60 -5.72
N GLY A 48 14.17 16.23 -4.65
CA GLY A 48 15.52 16.70 -4.35
C GLY A 48 16.54 16.30 -5.43
N PRO A 49 17.61 17.08 -5.65
CA PRO A 49 18.56 16.86 -6.75
C PRO A 49 19.34 15.52 -6.64
N HIS A 50 19.35 14.91 -5.48
CA HIS A 50 20.02 13.62 -5.21
C HIS A 50 19.03 12.48 -4.95
N GLU A 51 17.73 12.73 -5.08
CA GLU A 51 16.70 11.71 -4.89
C GLU A 51 16.40 11.00 -6.20
N GLU A 52 16.17 9.67 -6.12
CA GLU A 52 15.73 8.87 -7.26
C GLU A 52 14.23 9.11 -7.51
N PRO A 53 13.84 9.78 -8.62
CA PRO A 53 12.44 10.13 -8.86
C PRO A 53 11.51 8.92 -9.03
N GLN A 54 12.07 7.80 -9.47
CA GLN A 54 11.33 6.54 -9.66
C GLN A 54 11.39 5.61 -8.45
N ALA A 55 11.98 6.03 -7.34
CA ALA A 55 11.83 5.32 -6.07
C ALA A 55 10.41 5.57 -5.51
N PRO A 56 9.86 4.64 -4.70
CA PRO A 56 8.64 4.88 -3.96
C PRO A 56 8.74 6.15 -3.10
N VAL A 57 7.64 6.88 -3.01
CA VAL A 57 7.51 7.89 -1.96
C VAL A 57 7.42 7.20 -0.61
N ALA A 58 8.18 7.69 0.35
CA ALA A 58 8.15 7.25 1.75
C ALA A 58 8.10 8.50 2.66
N ASP A 59 8.13 8.28 3.97
CA ASP A 59 7.94 9.36 4.96
C ASP A 59 6.61 10.10 4.78
N VAL A 60 5.58 9.35 4.42
CA VAL A 60 4.21 9.82 4.22
C VAL A 60 3.28 9.13 5.22
N SER A 61 2.43 9.92 5.86
CA SER A 61 1.41 9.41 6.77
C SER A 61 0.21 8.83 5.99
N TRP A 62 -0.64 8.09 6.68
CA TRP A 62 -1.91 7.65 6.11
C TRP A 62 -2.77 8.84 5.69
N ASN A 63 -2.80 9.91 6.49
CA ASN A 63 -3.52 11.13 6.15
C ASN A 63 -2.97 11.79 4.87
N ASP A 64 -1.65 11.81 4.66
CA ASP A 64 -1.05 12.31 3.41
C ASP A 64 -1.46 11.46 2.21
N ALA A 65 -1.50 10.14 2.37
CA ALA A 65 -1.90 9.23 1.31
C ALA A 65 -3.38 9.42 0.93
N ILE A 66 -4.27 9.64 1.91
CA ILE A 66 -5.69 9.98 1.68
C ILE A 66 -5.85 11.30 0.92
N LEU A 67 -5.16 12.34 1.37
CA LEU A 67 -5.16 13.64 0.69
C LEU A 67 -4.63 13.52 -0.74
N PHE A 68 -3.54 12.79 -0.93
CA PHE A 68 -2.97 12.54 -2.25
C PHE A 68 -3.96 11.84 -3.18
N CYS A 69 -4.67 10.81 -2.71
CA CYS A 69 -5.69 10.11 -3.48
C CYS A 69 -6.79 11.07 -3.98
N ASN A 70 -7.27 11.96 -3.11
CA ASN A 70 -8.28 12.96 -3.48
C ASN A 70 -7.71 13.98 -4.48
N LEU A 71 -6.51 14.50 -4.23
CA LEU A 71 -5.86 15.45 -5.16
C LEU A 71 -5.66 14.82 -6.54
N LEU A 72 -5.16 13.60 -6.62
CA LEU A 72 -4.95 12.91 -7.88
C LEU A 72 -6.30 12.61 -8.59
N SER A 73 -7.35 12.26 -7.85
CA SER A 73 -8.68 12.07 -8.39
C SER A 73 -9.19 13.36 -9.05
N ARG A 74 -9.11 14.48 -8.34
CA ARG A 74 -9.48 15.80 -8.84
C ARG A 74 -8.68 16.18 -10.09
N TYR A 75 -7.37 15.96 -10.06
CA TYR A 75 -6.48 16.23 -11.19
C TYR A 75 -6.82 15.40 -12.43
N SER A 76 -7.35 14.19 -12.20
CA SER A 76 -7.77 13.25 -13.25
C SER A 76 -9.22 13.42 -13.70
N GLY A 77 -9.97 14.41 -13.19
CA GLY A 77 -11.38 14.61 -13.49
C GLY A 77 -12.30 13.53 -12.90
N LEU A 78 -11.86 12.86 -11.82
CA LEU A 78 -12.60 11.80 -11.13
C LEU A 78 -13.20 12.30 -9.81
N GLN A 79 -14.19 11.60 -9.29
CA GLN A 79 -14.78 11.89 -7.99
C GLN A 79 -13.83 11.51 -6.86
N GLU A 80 -13.64 12.38 -5.89
CA GLU A 80 -12.85 12.12 -4.70
C GLU A 80 -13.47 10.99 -3.87
N CYS A 81 -12.65 10.04 -3.43
CA CYS A 81 -13.13 8.90 -2.65
C CYS A 81 -13.29 9.20 -1.16
N TYR A 82 -12.66 10.28 -0.66
CA TYR A 82 -12.63 10.53 0.77
C TYR A 82 -13.22 11.90 1.12
N LEU A 83 -14.21 11.88 2.02
CA LEU A 83 -14.70 13.08 2.69
C LEU A 83 -13.92 13.26 3.98
N ILE A 84 -13.22 14.37 4.08
CA ILE A 84 -12.35 14.69 5.21
C ILE A 84 -12.99 15.85 5.96
N SER A 85 -13.18 15.70 7.28
CA SER A 85 -13.68 16.79 8.13
C SER A 85 -12.71 17.97 8.17
N ASP A 86 -13.21 19.16 8.50
CA ASP A 86 -12.41 20.40 8.53
C ASP A 86 -11.22 20.33 9.49
N ASP A 87 -11.35 19.57 10.58
CA ASP A 87 -10.28 19.30 11.53
C ASP A 87 -9.29 18.20 11.06
N GLY A 88 -9.61 17.49 9.96
CA GLY A 88 -8.81 16.39 9.43
C GLY A 88 -8.86 15.10 10.25
N GLU A 89 -9.64 15.04 11.33
CA GLU A 89 -9.67 13.89 12.24
C GLU A 89 -10.57 12.77 11.73
N ASN A 90 -11.65 13.12 11.03
CA ASN A 90 -12.62 12.16 10.52
C ASN A 90 -12.50 12.03 9.00
N VAL A 91 -12.35 10.79 8.54
CA VAL A 91 -12.31 10.45 7.12
C VAL A 91 -13.37 9.40 6.81
N VAL A 92 -14.27 9.74 5.90
CA VAL A 92 -15.32 8.84 5.42
C VAL A 92 -15.03 8.46 3.98
N TRP A 93 -15.04 7.18 3.66
CA TRP A 93 -14.90 6.69 2.29
C TRP A 93 -16.26 6.65 1.59
N ASN A 94 -16.41 7.46 0.54
CA ASN A 94 -17.50 7.34 -0.43
C ASN A 94 -17.21 6.17 -1.39
N ARG A 95 -17.84 5.04 -1.16
CA ARG A 95 -17.60 3.79 -1.92
C ARG A 95 -18.15 3.84 -3.35
N GLU A 96 -19.05 4.78 -3.65
CA GLU A 96 -19.62 4.99 -4.99
C GLU A 96 -18.73 5.87 -5.87
N ALA A 97 -17.73 6.54 -5.29
CA ALA A 97 -16.81 7.39 -6.04
C ALA A 97 -15.84 6.55 -6.88
N ASN A 98 -15.53 7.04 -8.07
CA ASN A 98 -14.67 6.36 -9.05
C ASN A 98 -13.21 6.82 -9.03
N GLY A 99 -12.82 7.60 -8.04
CA GLY A 99 -11.48 8.15 -7.90
C GLY A 99 -10.43 7.17 -7.40
N TYR A 100 -9.25 7.71 -7.12
CA TYR A 100 -8.16 6.97 -6.50
C TYR A 100 -8.38 6.83 -5.00
N ARG A 101 -7.93 5.72 -4.47
CA ARG A 101 -8.02 5.36 -3.06
C ARG A 101 -6.87 4.46 -2.62
N LEU A 102 -6.73 4.24 -1.33
CA LEU A 102 -5.92 3.15 -0.82
C LEU A 102 -6.62 1.80 -1.06
N PRO A 103 -5.88 0.70 -1.26
CA PRO A 103 -6.46 -0.63 -1.19
C PRO A 103 -6.95 -0.92 0.23
N THR A 104 -7.98 -1.75 0.36
CA THR A 104 -8.26 -2.40 1.63
C THR A 104 -7.17 -3.45 1.93
N GLU A 105 -7.04 -3.86 3.17
CA GLU A 105 -6.11 -4.92 3.55
C GLU A 105 -6.38 -6.22 2.79
N ALA A 106 -7.66 -6.56 2.61
CA ALA A 106 -8.07 -7.74 1.87
C ALA A 106 -7.69 -7.65 0.39
N GLU A 107 -7.95 -6.51 -0.25
CA GLU A 107 -7.54 -6.24 -1.63
C GLU A 107 -6.02 -6.32 -1.79
N TRP A 108 -5.27 -5.71 -0.88
CA TRP A 108 -3.82 -5.72 -0.90
C TRP A 108 -3.26 -7.14 -0.79
N GLN A 109 -3.72 -7.93 0.21
CA GLN A 109 -3.23 -9.30 0.41
C GLN A 109 -3.63 -10.23 -0.73
N TYR A 110 -4.86 -10.11 -1.23
CA TYR A 110 -5.34 -10.88 -2.38
C TYR A 110 -4.49 -10.60 -3.62
N ALA A 111 -4.23 -9.33 -3.90
CA ALA A 111 -3.40 -8.91 -5.02
C ALA A 111 -1.94 -9.33 -4.85
N CYS A 112 -1.38 -9.26 -3.65
CA CYS A 112 -0.01 -9.72 -3.36
C CYS A 112 0.14 -11.21 -3.65
N LYS A 113 -0.81 -12.04 -3.20
CA LYS A 113 -0.79 -13.48 -3.44
C LYS A 113 -0.97 -13.85 -4.91
N ALA A 114 -1.77 -13.14 -5.66
CA ALA A 114 -2.02 -13.36 -7.09
C ALA A 114 -2.26 -14.85 -7.43
N GLY A 115 -3.09 -15.53 -6.63
CA GLY A 115 -3.44 -16.95 -6.78
C GLY A 115 -2.47 -17.92 -6.10
N THR A 116 -1.38 -17.47 -5.47
CA THR A 116 -0.48 -18.37 -4.71
C THR A 116 -1.01 -18.63 -3.31
N GLY A 117 -0.80 -19.86 -2.80
CA GLY A 117 -1.16 -20.23 -1.42
C GLY A 117 -0.10 -19.88 -0.37
N GLY A 118 1.10 -19.50 -0.79
CA GLY A 118 2.26 -19.33 0.08
C GLY A 118 2.29 -18.01 0.89
N TYR A 119 3.31 -17.93 1.74
CA TYR A 119 3.67 -16.69 2.45
C TYR A 119 4.24 -15.63 1.50
N ARG A 120 4.86 -16.08 0.41
CA ARG A 120 5.45 -15.28 -0.67
C ARG A 120 5.04 -15.83 -2.02
N TYR A 121 5.07 -14.98 -3.04
CA TYR A 121 4.77 -15.39 -4.42
C TYR A 121 6.02 -15.82 -5.23
N GLY A 122 7.18 -15.93 -4.57
CA GLY A 122 8.44 -16.38 -5.16
C GLY A 122 9.59 -16.37 -4.16
N GLU A 123 10.79 -16.65 -4.65
CA GLU A 123 12.03 -16.54 -3.86
C GLU A 123 12.29 -15.08 -3.52
N LEU A 124 12.56 -14.79 -2.24
CA LEU A 124 12.58 -13.43 -1.71
C LEU A 124 13.58 -12.52 -2.44
N ASP A 125 14.76 -13.00 -2.72
CA ASP A 125 15.81 -12.24 -3.43
C ASP A 125 15.41 -11.83 -4.84
N GLU A 126 14.50 -12.58 -5.47
CA GLU A 126 14.02 -12.29 -6.83
C GLU A 126 12.86 -11.29 -6.84
N ILE A 127 12.08 -11.20 -5.76
CA ILE A 127 10.81 -10.48 -5.72
C ILE A 127 10.79 -9.26 -4.80
N ALA A 128 11.80 -9.09 -3.93
CA ALA A 128 11.80 -8.06 -2.89
C ALA A 128 13.17 -7.39 -2.69
N TRP A 129 13.14 -6.11 -2.36
CA TRP A 129 14.24 -5.39 -1.72
C TRP A 129 14.00 -5.38 -0.22
N TYR A 130 14.90 -5.96 0.56
CA TYR A 130 14.80 -6.09 2.01
C TYR A 130 16.18 -5.93 2.66
N ASP A 131 16.31 -6.00 3.96
CA ASP A 131 17.53 -5.67 4.71
C ASP A 131 18.82 -6.34 4.15
N GLU A 132 18.75 -7.63 3.81
CA GLU A 132 19.93 -8.38 3.35
C GLU A 132 20.39 -8.02 1.92
N ASN A 133 19.53 -7.43 1.09
CA ASN A 133 19.86 -7.16 -0.32
C ASN A 133 19.63 -5.73 -0.79
N SER A 134 19.05 -4.87 0.05
CA SER A 134 18.73 -3.47 -0.30
C SER A 134 19.95 -2.54 -0.25
N GLY A 135 21.02 -2.93 0.44
CA GLY A 135 22.14 -2.02 0.72
C GLY A 135 21.74 -0.84 1.62
N GLY A 136 20.69 -1.00 2.45
CA GLY A 136 20.23 0.00 3.40
C GLY A 136 19.49 1.18 2.77
N MET A 137 18.87 1.01 1.61
CA MET A 137 18.16 2.09 0.92
C MET A 137 16.95 1.61 0.12
N VAL A 138 16.05 2.55 -0.16
CA VAL A 138 14.94 2.37 -1.10
C VAL A 138 15.44 2.30 -2.55
N HIS A 139 14.83 1.47 -3.37
CA HIS A 139 15.18 1.27 -4.77
C HIS A 139 14.08 1.77 -5.73
N ARG A 140 14.46 2.00 -7.01
CA ARG A 140 13.47 2.27 -8.06
C ARG A 140 12.42 1.19 -8.09
N VAL A 141 11.17 1.59 -8.35
CA VAL A 141 10.07 0.63 -8.48
C VAL A 141 10.26 -0.31 -9.69
N GLY A 142 9.73 -1.53 -9.58
CA GLY A 142 9.66 -2.46 -10.71
C GLY A 142 10.97 -3.14 -11.09
N GLN A 143 11.98 -3.15 -10.24
CA GLN A 143 13.27 -3.77 -10.54
C GLN A 143 13.33 -5.26 -10.20
N LYS A 144 12.49 -5.72 -9.29
CA LYS A 144 12.36 -7.14 -8.93
C LYS A 144 11.25 -7.80 -9.77
N ARG A 145 11.18 -9.13 -9.74
CA ARG A 145 10.17 -9.90 -10.48
C ARG A 145 8.76 -9.61 -9.96
N PRO A 146 7.79 -9.32 -10.85
CA PRO A 146 6.39 -9.13 -10.44
C PRO A 146 5.74 -10.45 -10.05
N ASN A 147 4.60 -10.37 -9.37
CA ASN A 147 3.74 -11.53 -9.19
C ASN A 147 2.97 -11.90 -10.48
N ALA A 148 2.16 -12.95 -10.43
CA ALA A 148 1.42 -13.47 -11.60
C ALA A 148 0.43 -12.48 -12.22
N TRP A 149 0.04 -11.41 -11.48
CA TRP A 149 -0.86 -10.37 -11.97
C TRP A 149 -0.13 -9.09 -12.40
N GLY A 150 1.21 -9.16 -12.56
CA GLY A 150 2.02 -8.04 -13.03
C GLY A 150 2.22 -6.94 -12.00
N LEU A 151 2.10 -7.25 -10.71
CA LEU A 151 2.31 -6.31 -9.61
C LEU A 151 3.73 -6.47 -9.07
N TYR A 152 4.48 -5.38 -9.08
CA TYR A 152 5.84 -5.28 -8.58
C TYR A 152 5.88 -4.73 -7.16
N ASP A 153 6.96 -5.01 -6.45
CA ASP A 153 7.24 -4.48 -5.11
C ASP A 153 6.09 -4.70 -4.12
N MET A 154 5.31 -5.80 -4.29
CA MET A 154 4.28 -6.18 -3.33
C MET A 154 4.91 -6.67 -2.02
N LEU A 155 6.18 -7.06 -2.05
CA LEU A 155 6.98 -7.40 -0.88
C LEU A 155 8.29 -6.62 -0.92
N GLY A 156 8.70 -6.07 0.22
CA GLY A 156 9.90 -5.24 0.34
C GLY A 156 9.76 -3.86 -0.29
N ASN A 157 10.86 -3.21 -0.49
CA ASN A 157 11.05 -1.83 -0.94
C ASN A 157 10.46 -0.83 0.06
N VAL A 158 9.14 -0.65 0.13
CA VAL A 158 8.46 0.13 1.17
C VAL A 158 7.24 -0.60 1.71
N TRP A 159 6.97 -0.46 2.99
CA TRP A 159 5.67 -0.76 3.56
C TRP A 159 4.59 0.07 2.86
N GLU A 160 3.38 -0.47 2.75
CA GLU A 160 2.28 0.20 2.06
C GLU A 160 1.05 0.35 2.95
N TRP A 161 0.60 1.60 3.15
CA TRP A 161 -0.63 1.90 3.85
C TRP A 161 -1.85 1.25 3.17
N CYS A 162 -2.72 0.66 4.01
CA CYS A 162 -4.06 0.22 3.64
C CYS A 162 -5.13 1.12 4.27
N TRP A 163 -6.34 1.04 3.74
CA TRP A 163 -7.49 1.80 4.28
C TRP A 163 -7.87 1.39 5.69
N ASP A 164 -7.76 0.12 6.04
CA ASP A 164 -8.41 -0.49 7.20
C ASP A 164 -7.81 -0.05 8.54
N ILE A 165 -8.67 0.01 9.56
CA ILE A 165 -8.27 0.09 10.97
C ILE A 165 -7.82 -1.31 11.42
N TYR A 166 -6.75 -1.38 12.20
CA TYR A 166 -6.19 -2.65 12.64
C TYR A 166 -7.06 -3.37 13.69
N ASP A 167 -7.38 -2.69 14.76
CA ASP A 167 -8.26 -3.14 15.86
C ASP A 167 -8.70 -1.90 16.67
N GLU A 168 -9.87 -1.39 16.36
CA GLU A 168 -10.37 -0.13 16.93
C GLU A 168 -10.50 -0.18 18.46
N LYS A 169 -10.87 -1.35 18.99
CA LYS A 169 -11.08 -1.52 20.45
C LYS A 169 -9.77 -1.46 21.23
N VAL A 170 -8.65 -1.88 20.61
CA VAL A 170 -7.36 -1.98 21.31
C VAL A 170 -6.45 -0.81 20.94
N TYR A 171 -6.48 -0.36 19.67
CA TYR A 171 -5.53 0.61 19.12
C TYR A 171 -6.19 1.89 18.59
N GLY A 172 -7.51 2.03 18.76
CA GLY A 172 -8.23 3.20 18.24
C GLY A 172 -8.08 3.34 16.73
N SER A 173 -7.64 4.49 16.26
CA SER A 173 -7.55 4.84 14.84
C SER A 173 -6.36 4.23 14.08
N TYR A 174 -5.57 3.33 14.68
CA TYR A 174 -4.37 2.79 14.04
C TYR A 174 -4.70 2.09 12.72
N ARG A 175 -4.00 2.50 11.68
CA ARG A 175 -4.16 1.99 10.31
C ARG A 175 -3.17 0.88 10.01
N ILE A 176 -3.58 -0.02 9.12
CA ILE A 176 -2.77 -1.16 8.69
C ILE A 176 -1.78 -0.73 7.61
N PHE A 177 -0.60 -1.32 7.64
CA PHE A 177 0.33 -1.31 6.52
C PHE A 177 0.94 -2.69 6.30
N ARG A 178 1.37 -2.97 5.06
CA ARG A 178 1.68 -4.30 4.56
C ARG A 178 2.95 -4.32 3.72
N GLY A 179 3.53 -5.52 3.52
CA GLY A 179 4.50 -5.81 2.49
C GLY A 179 5.94 -5.97 2.96
N GLY A 180 6.33 -5.35 4.05
CA GLY A 180 7.76 -5.22 4.40
C GLY A 180 8.42 -4.06 3.66
N SER A 181 9.68 -3.82 3.94
CA SER A 181 10.43 -2.70 3.36
C SER A 181 11.89 -3.07 3.09
N TRP A 182 12.63 -2.12 2.55
CA TRP A 182 14.08 -2.21 2.35
C TRP A 182 14.87 -2.42 3.67
N ALA A 183 14.30 -1.99 4.79
CA ALA A 183 14.91 -2.09 6.12
C ALA A 183 14.38 -3.28 6.95
N GLU A 184 13.42 -4.06 6.42
CA GLU A 184 12.78 -5.13 7.17
C GLU A 184 13.51 -6.46 6.95
N GLU A 185 13.63 -7.27 8.01
CA GLU A 185 14.14 -8.63 7.92
C GLU A 185 13.29 -9.52 6.99
N ALA A 186 13.87 -10.54 6.41
CA ALA A 186 13.19 -11.48 5.51
C ALA A 186 11.82 -11.97 6.03
N ARG A 187 11.69 -12.22 7.35
CA ARG A 187 10.42 -12.66 7.96
C ARG A 187 9.30 -11.63 7.88
N GLY A 188 9.62 -10.34 7.80
CA GLY A 188 8.64 -9.26 7.67
C GLY A 188 8.13 -9.08 6.24
N CYS A 189 8.89 -9.55 5.24
CA CYS A 189 8.53 -9.49 3.83
C CYS A 189 7.67 -10.69 3.43
N GLY A 190 6.37 -10.61 3.73
CA GLY A 190 5.41 -11.67 3.44
C GLY A 190 3.98 -11.19 3.32
N ALA A 191 3.20 -11.88 2.47
CA ALA A 191 1.84 -11.51 2.12
C ALA A 191 0.89 -11.45 3.33
N THR A 192 1.17 -12.18 4.41
CA THR A 192 0.33 -12.19 5.62
C THR A 192 0.92 -11.38 6.77
N CYS A 193 2.10 -10.76 6.60
CA CYS A 193 2.67 -9.89 7.61
C CYS A 193 1.84 -8.59 7.72
N ARG A 194 1.41 -8.27 8.93
CA ARG A 194 0.57 -7.10 9.26
C ARG A 194 1.32 -6.20 10.24
N ARG A 195 1.36 -4.93 9.94
CA ARG A 195 1.84 -3.88 10.85
C ARG A 195 0.77 -2.80 10.99
N ARG A 196 0.93 -1.93 11.95
CA ARG A 196 0.00 -0.83 12.23
C ARG A 196 0.70 0.36 12.85
N SER A 197 0.16 1.54 12.61
CA SER A 197 0.54 2.75 13.34
C SER A 197 -0.58 3.79 13.32
N HIS A 198 -0.38 4.86 14.07
CA HIS A 198 -1.27 6.02 14.08
C HIS A 198 -1.33 6.65 12.67
N PRO A 199 -2.49 7.17 12.21
CA PRO A 199 -2.64 7.73 10.86
C PRO A 199 -1.74 8.94 10.55
N THR A 200 -1.13 9.56 11.55
CA THR A 200 -0.13 10.63 11.39
C THR A 200 1.32 10.14 11.40
N PHE A 201 1.54 8.84 11.63
CA PHE A 201 2.89 8.27 11.70
C PHE A 201 3.57 8.33 10.33
N ARG A 202 4.88 8.62 10.35
CA ARG A 202 5.75 8.69 9.17
C ARG A 202 7.07 8.01 9.48
N ILE A 203 7.62 7.32 8.51
CA ILE A 203 8.95 6.74 8.55
C ILE A 203 9.46 6.54 7.12
N ASP A 204 10.76 6.53 6.93
CA ASP A 204 11.46 6.56 5.64
C ASP A 204 11.34 5.29 4.80
N ASP A 205 10.67 4.27 5.32
CA ASP A 205 10.40 3.00 4.65
C ASP A 205 8.90 2.70 4.49
N LEU A 206 8.02 3.70 4.71
CA LEU A 206 6.56 3.55 4.65
C LEU A 206 5.94 4.52 3.64
N GLY A 207 5.35 3.95 2.59
CA GLY A 207 4.67 4.63 1.51
C GLY A 207 3.26 4.07 1.29
N PHE A 208 2.80 4.06 0.04
CA PHE A 208 1.48 3.54 -0.32
C PHE A 208 1.35 3.25 -1.81
N ARG A 209 0.30 2.51 -2.17
CA ARG A 209 -0.09 2.16 -3.53
C ARG A 209 -1.51 2.60 -3.80
N LEU A 210 -1.82 2.91 -5.07
CA LEU A 210 -3.15 3.37 -5.49
C LEU A 210 -4.04 2.20 -5.90
N ALA A 211 -5.30 2.27 -5.48
CA ALA A 211 -6.39 1.45 -5.97
C ALA A 211 -7.51 2.32 -6.57
N ARG A 212 -8.41 1.72 -7.34
CA ARG A 212 -9.69 2.31 -7.79
C ARG A 212 -10.76 1.23 -7.83
N SER A 213 -11.99 1.62 -7.53
CA SER A 213 -13.16 0.78 -7.80
C SER A 213 -13.47 0.75 -9.31
N LEU A 214 -14.06 -0.36 -9.79
CA LEU A 214 -14.53 -0.53 -11.17
C LEU A 214 -15.96 -0.07 -11.30
#